data_2cd77ebab99f74c93e7f279edfe8df45
#
_entry.id   2cd77ebab99f74c93e7f279edfe8df45
#
_cell.length_a   1.000
_cell.length_b   1.000
_cell.length_c   1.000
_cell.angle_alpha   90.00
_cell.angle_beta   90.00
_cell.angle_gamma   90.00
#
_symmetry.space_group_name_H-M   'P 1'
#
loop_
_entity.id
_entity.type
_entity.pdbx_description
1 polymer ?
#
loop_
_entity_poly.entity_id
_entity_poly.type
_entity_poly.pdbx_seq_one_letter_code
_entity_poly.pdbx_strand_id
1 'polypeptide(L)'
;TACVNAMLQTVLVTSNAEIPSRTKLTSTLTGLYGSSIGTNCGTIGDYQSVGLSASFIGDDYTIDGEVISVQVVRQLLNCLLRPHLVDGKFCEKYFTLRKQELIDAIVATVNDKRGYALLQAKKLIFEGEPAAVSAIGTVELAENITQEDLLRQHKKLLESAKIEITISGGGNTAAAEKLIRDEMEALKRVSPVEKIDYRHNSPAKAEPVYREL
;
A
#
# COMPACT_ATOMS: atom_id res chain seq x y z
N THR A 1 5.01 -11.90 1.83
CA THR A 1 5.81 -11.65 0.61
C THR A 1 5.53 -10.27 0.04
N ALA A 2 6.47 -9.71 -0.74
CA ALA A 2 6.31 -8.39 -1.36
C ALA A 2 5.05 -8.32 -2.23
N CYS A 3 4.76 -9.38 -2.98
CA CYS A 3 3.62 -9.49 -3.86
C CYS A 3 2.27 -9.41 -3.09
N VAL A 4 2.17 -10.10 -1.95
CA VAL A 4 0.97 -10.06 -1.09
C VAL A 4 0.73 -8.66 -0.55
N ASN A 5 1.79 -7.94 -0.13
CA ASN A 5 1.68 -6.56 0.35
C ASN A 5 1.23 -5.61 -0.76
N ALA A 6 1.80 -5.76 -1.96
CA ALA A 6 1.42 -4.96 -3.12
C ALA A 6 -0.05 -5.15 -3.50
N MET A 7 -0.56 -6.38 -3.45
CA MET A 7 -1.98 -6.67 -3.69
C MET A 7 -2.88 -6.16 -2.56
N LEU A 8 -2.48 -6.39 -1.31
CA LEU A 8 -3.30 -6.08 -0.13
C LEU A 8 -3.75 -4.62 -0.13
N GLN A 9 -2.82 -3.67 -0.31
CA GLN A 9 -3.17 -2.26 -0.30
C GLN A 9 -4.23 -1.89 -1.36
N THR A 10 -4.16 -2.49 -2.56
CA THR A 10 -5.13 -2.23 -3.62
C THR A 10 -6.51 -2.83 -3.33
N VAL A 11 -6.56 -3.96 -2.65
CA VAL A 11 -7.81 -4.56 -2.16
C VAL A 11 -8.42 -3.69 -1.07
N LEU A 12 -7.62 -3.22 -0.10
CA LEU A 12 -8.08 -2.39 1.02
C LEU A 12 -8.77 -1.10 0.57
N VAL A 13 -8.24 -0.39 -0.43
CA VAL A 13 -8.84 0.87 -0.91
C VAL A 13 -10.03 0.67 -1.86
N THR A 14 -10.40 -0.57 -2.14
CA THR A 14 -11.52 -0.85 -3.05
C THR A 14 -12.87 -0.67 -2.38
N SER A 15 -13.00 -1.07 -1.11
CA SER A 15 -14.22 -0.93 -0.30
C SER A 15 -13.88 -1.19 1.16
N ASN A 16 -14.73 -0.73 2.07
CA ASN A 16 -14.60 -0.97 3.50
C ASN A 16 -15.91 -1.46 4.10
N ALA A 17 -15.92 -1.79 5.38
CA ALA A 17 -17.09 -2.35 6.05
C ALA A 17 -18.29 -1.39 6.08
N GLU A 18 -18.03 -0.07 6.13
CA GLU A 18 -19.07 0.97 6.10
C GLU A 18 -19.61 1.16 4.67
N ILE A 19 -18.73 1.14 3.69
CA ILE A 19 -19.06 1.32 2.27
C ILE A 19 -18.58 0.10 1.48
N PRO A 20 -19.36 -1.00 1.41
CA PRO A 20 -18.96 -2.27 0.80
C PRO A 20 -19.05 -2.26 -0.72
N SER A 21 -18.94 -1.12 -1.35
CA SER A 21 -19.02 -0.93 -2.80
C SER A 21 -17.98 0.07 -3.28
N ARG A 22 -17.14 -0.35 -4.26
CA ARG A 22 -16.14 0.51 -4.90
C ARG A 22 -16.78 1.78 -5.49
N THR A 23 -17.86 1.61 -6.24
CA THR A 23 -18.55 2.74 -6.90
C THR A 23 -19.07 3.73 -5.85
N LYS A 24 -19.68 3.23 -4.76
CA LYS A 24 -20.19 4.08 -3.70
C LYS A 24 -19.08 4.80 -2.94
N LEU A 25 -17.97 4.11 -2.64
CA LEU A 25 -16.80 4.73 -2.00
C LEU A 25 -16.21 5.84 -2.88
N THR A 26 -16.01 5.57 -4.16
CA THR A 26 -15.54 6.59 -5.12
C THR A 26 -16.52 7.76 -5.20
N SER A 27 -17.83 7.51 -5.31
CA SER A 27 -18.85 8.57 -5.35
C SER A 27 -18.88 9.39 -4.07
N THR A 28 -18.75 8.77 -2.90
CA THR A 28 -18.64 9.45 -1.61
C THR A 28 -17.44 10.39 -1.57
N LEU A 29 -16.25 9.89 -1.96
CA LEU A 29 -15.04 10.71 -1.99
C LEU A 29 -15.12 11.84 -3.02
N THR A 30 -15.71 11.58 -4.19
CA THR A 30 -15.95 12.61 -5.21
C THR A 30 -16.90 13.70 -4.67
N GLY A 31 -17.93 13.32 -3.93
CA GLY A 31 -18.84 14.25 -3.25
C GLY A 31 -18.16 15.09 -2.17
N LEU A 32 -17.03 14.62 -1.63
CA LEU A 32 -16.16 15.37 -0.72
C LEU A 32 -15.12 16.19 -1.52
N TYR A 33 -15.58 17.05 -2.41
CA TYR A 33 -14.79 17.99 -3.22
C TYR A 33 -13.73 17.29 -4.08
N GLY A 34 -14.03 16.13 -4.62
CA GLY A 34 -13.08 15.39 -5.46
C GLY A 34 -11.95 14.74 -4.69
N SER A 35 -12.14 14.49 -3.40
CA SER A 35 -11.18 13.77 -2.58
C SER A 35 -10.88 12.39 -3.12
N SER A 36 -9.69 11.89 -2.87
CA SER A 36 -9.26 10.58 -3.34
C SER A 36 -8.50 9.80 -2.28
N ILE A 37 -8.57 8.48 -2.37
CA ILE A 37 -7.74 7.54 -1.62
C ILE A 37 -6.92 6.74 -2.63
N GLY A 38 -5.62 6.71 -2.41
CA GLY A 38 -4.65 6.01 -3.26
C GLY A 38 -3.79 5.03 -2.47
N THR A 39 -2.92 4.35 -3.21
CA THR A 39 -1.96 3.40 -2.66
C THR A 39 -0.56 3.72 -3.15
N ASN A 40 0.44 3.36 -2.37
CA ASN A 40 1.82 3.38 -2.80
C ASN A 40 2.52 2.08 -2.42
N CYS A 41 3.42 1.62 -3.28
CA CYS A 41 4.24 0.45 -3.04
C CYS A 41 5.63 0.68 -3.61
N GLY A 42 6.63 0.53 -2.78
CA GLY A 42 8.01 0.75 -3.17
C GLY A 42 8.99 0.03 -2.25
N THR A 43 10.27 0.27 -2.45
CA THR A 43 11.34 -0.22 -1.58
C THR A 43 12.14 0.95 -1.04
N ILE A 44 12.48 0.90 0.24
CA ILE A 44 13.36 1.86 0.92
C ILE A 44 14.49 1.04 1.54
N GLY A 45 15.66 1.06 0.89
CA GLY A 45 16.74 0.15 1.25
C GLY A 45 16.31 -1.31 1.15
N ASP A 46 16.41 -2.05 2.24
CA ASP A 46 16.05 -3.47 2.34
C ASP A 46 14.58 -3.72 2.70
N TYR A 47 13.80 -2.66 2.86
CA TYR A 47 12.42 -2.76 3.30
C TYR A 47 11.44 -2.44 2.18
N GLN A 48 10.38 -3.23 2.11
CA GLN A 48 9.22 -2.84 1.31
C GLN A 48 8.40 -1.82 2.09
N SER A 49 8.10 -0.70 1.44
CA SER A 49 7.15 0.30 1.93
C SER A 49 5.83 0.12 1.19
N VAL A 50 4.77 -0.05 1.93
CA VAL A 50 3.39 -0.08 1.42
C VAL A 50 2.56 0.91 2.21
N GLY A 51 1.70 1.64 1.53
CA GLY A 51 0.93 2.68 2.19
C GLY A 51 -0.37 3.01 1.50
N LEU A 52 -1.25 3.62 2.28
CA LEU A 52 -2.44 4.27 1.79
C LEU A 52 -2.24 5.78 1.90
N SER A 53 -2.78 6.53 0.96
CA SER A 53 -2.75 7.99 0.96
C SER A 53 -4.13 8.54 0.71
N ALA A 54 -4.41 9.72 1.25
CA ALA A 54 -5.60 10.48 0.92
C ALA A 54 -5.20 11.89 0.46
N SER A 55 -5.91 12.41 -0.52
CA SER A 55 -5.74 13.78 -1.01
C SER A 55 -7.10 14.46 -1.03
N PHE A 56 -7.15 15.66 -0.46
CA PHE A 56 -8.37 16.47 -0.35
C PHE A 56 -7.98 17.94 -0.20
N ILE A 57 -8.93 18.84 -0.45
CA ILE A 57 -8.74 20.29 -0.21
C ILE A 57 -8.79 20.58 1.30
N GLY A 58 -8.15 21.66 1.74
CA GLY A 58 -8.29 22.11 3.13
C GLY A 58 -9.72 22.57 3.44
N ASP A 59 -10.16 22.34 4.68
CA ASP A 59 -11.52 22.71 5.11
C ASP A 59 -11.82 24.20 4.93
N ASP A 60 -10.79 25.06 4.93
CA ASP A 60 -10.90 26.51 4.67
C ASP A 60 -11.35 26.84 3.23
N TYR A 61 -11.31 25.89 2.31
CA TYR A 61 -11.71 26.04 0.90
C TYR A 61 -13.07 25.38 0.59
N THR A 62 -13.75 24.84 1.60
CA THR A 62 -15.06 24.23 1.42
C THR A 62 -16.16 25.31 1.39
N ILE A 63 -17.28 24.98 0.77
CA ILE A 63 -18.48 25.83 0.78
C ILE A 63 -19.13 25.67 2.17
N ASP A 64 -19.63 26.76 2.73
CA ASP A 64 -20.36 26.79 4.00
C ASP A 64 -19.59 26.24 5.23
N GLY A 65 -18.25 26.15 5.15
CA GLY A 65 -17.41 25.71 6.26
C GLY A 65 -17.52 24.21 6.58
N GLU A 66 -17.82 23.38 5.59
CA GLU A 66 -17.85 21.93 5.77
C GLU A 66 -16.48 21.37 6.17
N VAL A 67 -16.47 20.51 7.20
CA VAL A 67 -15.24 19.80 7.65
C VAL A 67 -15.16 18.46 6.93
N ILE A 68 -14.42 18.44 5.82
CA ILE A 68 -14.22 17.23 5.00
C ILE A 68 -12.98 16.43 5.41
N SER A 69 -11.97 17.06 5.98
CA SER A 69 -10.71 16.42 6.38
C SER A 69 -10.95 15.17 7.25
N VAL A 70 -11.80 15.32 8.28
CA VAL A 70 -12.17 14.21 9.18
C VAL A 70 -12.93 13.11 8.44
N GLN A 71 -13.80 13.48 7.49
CA GLN A 71 -14.58 12.50 6.73
C GLN A 71 -13.70 11.67 5.82
N VAL A 72 -12.76 12.30 5.08
CA VAL A 72 -11.83 11.61 4.18
C VAL A 72 -10.86 10.73 4.97
N VAL A 73 -10.28 11.26 6.06
CA VAL A 73 -9.41 10.49 6.95
C VAL A 73 -10.13 9.30 7.56
N ARG A 74 -11.40 9.45 7.95
CA ARG A 74 -12.22 8.32 8.43
C ARG A 74 -12.36 7.23 7.38
N GLN A 75 -12.61 7.58 6.12
CA GLN A 75 -12.71 6.58 5.04
C GLN A 75 -11.37 5.90 4.78
N LEU A 76 -10.24 6.63 4.84
CA LEU A 76 -8.91 6.05 4.75
C LEU A 76 -8.66 5.04 5.87
N LEU A 77 -8.97 5.41 7.11
CA LEU A 77 -8.84 4.53 8.27
C LEU A 77 -9.78 3.32 8.19
N ASN A 78 -11.01 3.50 7.72
CA ASN A 78 -11.92 2.38 7.49
C ASN A 78 -11.39 1.41 6.44
N CYS A 79 -10.80 1.90 5.36
CA CYS A 79 -10.12 1.05 4.37
C CYS A 79 -8.97 0.25 5.00
N LEU A 80 -8.17 0.86 5.87
CA LEU A 80 -7.04 0.22 6.51
C LEU A 80 -7.47 -0.77 7.61
N LEU A 81 -8.36 -0.35 8.52
CA LEU A 81 -8.64 -1.03 9.78
C LEU A 81 -9.88 -1.93 9.72
N ARG A 82 -10.83 -1.59 8.85
CA ARG A 82 -12.15 -2.22 8.74
C ARG A 82 -12.45 -2.59 7.29
N PRO A 83 -11.65 -3.48 6.67
CA PRO A 83 -11.85 -3.87 5.27
C PRO A 83 -13.21 -4.55 5.08
N HIS A 84 -13.74 -4.46 3.87
CA HIS A 84 -14.95 -5.18 3.49
C HIS A 84 -14.68 -6.68 3.41
N LEU A 85 -15.21 -7.42 4.37
CA LEU A 85 -15.14 -8.89 4.40
C LEU A 85 -16.54 -9.49 4.21
N VAL A 86 -16.62 -10.56 3.45
CA VAL A 86 -17.80 -11.41 3.25
C VAL A 86 -17.44 -12.79 3.78
N ASP A 87 -18.18 -13.29 4.76
CA ASP A 87 -17.91 -14.57 5.44
C ASP A 87 -16.47 -14.71 5.93
N GLY A 88 -15.90 -13.60 6.45
CA GLY A 88 -14.54 -13.53 6.98
C GLY A 88 -13.43 -13.50 5.93
N LYS A 89 -13.75 -13.37 4.64
CA LYS A 89 -12.81 -13.24 3.52
C LYS A 89 -12.98 -11.93 2.79
N PHE A 90 -11.94 -11.44 2.12
CA PHE A 90 -12.10 -10.32 1.21
C PHE A 90 -13.13 -10.63 0.13
N CYS A 91 -13.90 -9.63 -0.32
CA CYS A 91 -14.88 -9.83 -1.39
C CYS A 91 -14.23 -10.46 -2.62
N GLU A 92 -14.70 -11.66 -3.02
CA GLU A 92 -14.10 -12.48 -4.09
C GLU A 92 -13.97 -11.72 -5.40
N LYS A 93 -14.99 -10.94 -5.76
CA LYS A 93 -14.96 -10.09 -6.96
C LYS A 93 -13.78 -9.13 -6.96
N TYR A 94 -13.51 -8.48 -5.83
CA TYR A 94 -12.42 -7.51 -5.72
C TYR A 94 -11.06 -8.18 -5.59
N PHE A 95 -11.02 -9.31 -4.91
CA PHE A 95 -9.82 -10.14 -4.82
C PHE A 95 -9.35 -10.56 -6.23
N THR A 96 -10.24 -11.18 -7.00
CA THR A 96 -9.93 -11.65 -8.36
C THR A 96 -9.51 -10.50 -9.28
N LEU A 97 -10.26 -9.38 -9.25
CA LEU A 97 -9.93 -8.19 -10.04
C LEU A 97 -8.54 -7.65 -9.72
N ARG A 98 -8.23 -7.45 -8.42
CA ARG A 98 -6.95 -6.87 -8.00
C ARG A 98 -5.77 -7.80 -8.24
N LYS A 99 -6.02 -9.11 -8.14
CA LYS A 99 -5.01 -10.12 -8.48
C LYS A 99 -4.65 -10.04 -9.96
N GLN A 100 -5.64 -9.94 -10.84
CA GLN A 100 -5.39 -9.79 -12.28
C GLN A 100 -4.69 -8.47 -12.60
N GLU A 101 -5.15 -7.35 -12.03
CA GLU A 101 -4.50 -6.05 -12.21
C GLU A 101 -3.03 -6.06 -11.75
N LEU A 102 -2.70 -6.79 -10.68
CA LEU A 102 -1.31 -6.95 -10.21
C LEU A 102 -0.47 -7.74 -11.23
N ILE A 103 -1.02 -8.85 -11.74
CA ILE A 103 -0.35 -9.67 -12.76
C ILE A 103 -0.08 -8.82 -14.02
N ASP A 104 -1.10 -8.10 -14.48
CA ASP A 104 -0.99 -7.23 -15.65
C ASP A 104 0.06 -6.12 -15.44
N ALA A 105 0.11 -5.53 -14.24
CA ALA A 105 1.11 -4.52 -13.90
C ALA A 105 2.54 -5.10 -13.88
N ILE A 106 2.73 -6.31 -13.39
CA ILE A 106 4.03 -6.98 -13.40
C ILE A 106 4.46 -7.26 -14.85
N VAL A 107 3.57 -7.79 -15.67
CA VAL A 107 3.83 -8.06 -17.10
C VAL A 107 4.15 -6.76 -17.85
N ALA A 108 3.40 -5.70 -17.58
CA ALA A 108 3.57 -4.41 -18.22
C ALA A 108 4.87 -3.68 -17.84
N THR A 109 5.59 -4.13 -16.80
CA THR A 109 6.85 -3.49 -16.35
C THR A 109 7.88 -3.40 -17.49
N VAL A 110 7.92 -4.37 -18.40
CA VAL A 110 8.82 -4.39 -19.55
C VAL A 110 8.56 -3.25 -20.55
N ASN A 111 7.37 -2.65 -20.52
CA ASN A 111 7.01 -1.56 -21.42
C ASN A 111 7.68 -0.23 -21.04
N ASP A 112 7.97 -0.02 -19.76
CA ASP A 112 8.85 1.06 -19.29
C ASP A 112 10.30 0.61 -19.38
N LYS A 113 10.94 0.83 -20.53
CA LYS A 113 12.31 0.38 -20.78
C LYS A 113 13.31 0.90 -19.77
N ARG A 114 13.17 2.15 -19.34
CA ARG A 114 14.08 2.75 -18.33
C ARG A 114 13.86 2.13 -16.96
N GLY A 115 12.61 2.05 -16.51
CA GLY A 115 12.27 1.42 -15.22
C GLY A 115 12.67 -0.05 -15.19
N TYR A 116 12.45 -0.77 -16.30
CA TYR A 116 12.85 -2.16 -16.42
C TYR A 116 14.37 -2.34 -16.36
N ALA A 117 15.15 -1.52 -17.08
CA ALA A 117 16.62 -1.56 -17.03
C ALA A 117 17.13 -1.30 -15.60
N LEU A 118 16.58 -0.31 -14.91
CA LEU A 118 16.93 -0.03 -13.51
C LEU A 118 16.57 -1.20 -12.59
N LEU A 119 15.41 -1.85 -12.80
CA LEU A 119 15.02 -3.04 -12.04
C LEU A 119 16.00 -4.20 -12.26
N GLN A 120 16.42 -4.44 -13.51
CA GLN A 120 17.42 -5.48 -13.82
C GLN A 120 18.79 -5.14 -13.23
N ALA A 121 19.25 -3.89 -13.34
CA ALA A 121 20.49 -3.45 -12.70
C ALA A 121 20.45 -3.64 -11.18
N LYS A 122 19.34 -3.28 -10.54
CA LYS A 122 19.12 -3.47 -9.10
C LYS A 122 19.20 -4.94 -8.69
N LYS A 123 18.60 -5.84 -9.48
CA LYS A 123 18.67 -7.29 -9.25
C LYS A 123 20.10 -7.85 -9.33
N LEU A 124 20.90 -7.30 -10.24
CA LEU A 124 22.32 -7.72 -10.38
C LEU A 124 23.20 -7.17 -9.25
N ILE A 125 23.04 -5.87 -8.93
CA ILE A 125 23.85 -5.19 -7.92
C ILE A 125 23.62 -5.79 -6.52
N PHE A 126 22.38 -6.12 -6.21
CA PHE A 126 21.95 -6.60 -4.90
C PHE A 126 21.60 -8.10 -4.90
N GLU A 127 22.20 -8.88 -5.79
CA GLU A 127 21.90 -10.31 -5.89
C GLU A 127 22.09 -11.02 -4.53
N GLY A 128 21.05 -11.74 -4.10
CA GLY A 128 21.01 -12.39 -2.79
C GLY A 128 20.60 -11.50 -1.62
N GLU A 129 20.38 -10.21 -1.84
CA GLU A 129 19.96 -9.25 -0.82
C GLU A 129 18.47 -8.89 -0.94
N PRO A 130 17.82 -8.45 0.15
CA PRO A 130 16.41 -8.01 0.10
C PRO A 130 16.18 -6.88 -0.89
N ALA A 131 17.16 -6.00 -1.08
CA ALA A 131 17.09 -4.90 -2.02
C ALA A 131 16.93 -5.34 -3.48
N ALA A 132 17.32 -6.56 -3.85
CA ALA A 132 17.11 -7.12 -5.20
C ALA A 132 15.62 -7.46 -5.49
N VAL A 133 14.80 -7.60 -4.44
CA VAL A 133 13.41 -8.04 -4.58
C VAL A 133 12.56 -6.91 -5.19
N SER A 134 11.76 -7.25 -6.21
CA SER A 134 10.78 -6.31 -6.76
C SER A 134 9.70 -5.98 -5.71
N ALA A 135 9.34 -4.70 -5.60
CA ALA A 135 8.30 -4.26 -4.68
C ALA A 135 6.92 -4.89 -4.98
N ILE A 136 6.64 -5.21 -6.23
CA ILE A 136 5.38 -5.83 -6.66
C ILE A 136 5.48 -7.34 -6.89
N GLY A 137 6.68 -7.92 -6.72
CA GLY A 137 6.91 -9.36 -6.86
C GLY A 137 7.07 -9.84 -8.29
N THR A 138 6.64 -11.09 -8.54
CA THR A 138 6.68 -11.77 -9.84
C THR A 138 5.30 -12.33 -10.19
N VAL A 139 5.08 -12.64 -11.47
CA VAL A 139 3.82 -13.24 -11.96
C VAL A 139 3.51 -14.54 -11.21
N GLU A 140 4.48 -15.43 -11.10
CA GLU A 140 4.35 -16.70 -10.40
C GLU A 140 3.88 -16.53 -8.94
N LEU A 141 4.47 -15.57 -8.22
CA LEU A 141 4.06 -15.25 -6.84
C LEU A 141 2.67 -14.66 -6.79
N ALA A 142 2.30 -13.82 -7.78
CA ALA A 142 0.98 -13.20 -7.85
C ALA A 142 -0.13 -14.23 -8.11
N GLU A 143 0.11 -15.17 -9.03
CA GLU A 143 -0.82 -16.26 -9.36
C GLU A 143 -1.13 -17.17 -8.16
N ASN A 144 -0.18 -17.32 -7.26
CA ASN A 144 -0.31 -18.17 -6.08
C ASN A 144 -0.85 -17.46 -4.83
N ILE A 145 -1.19 -16.17 -4.88
CA ILE A 145 -1.78 -15.46 -3.74
C ILE A 145 -3.18 -16.02 -3.43
N THR A 146 -3.40 -16.32 -2.16
CA THR A 146 -4.69 -16.78 -1.63
C THR A 146 -5.37 -15.71 -0.76
N GLN A 147 -6.66 -15.89 -0.50
CA GLN A 147 -7.44 -15.07 0.44
C GLN A 147 -6.83 -15.10 1.85
N GLU A 148 -6.40 -16.28 2.29
CA GLU A 148 -5.78 -16.50 3.60
C GLU A 148 -4.46 -15.75 3.72
N ASP A 149 -3.68 -15.65 2.63
CA ASP A 149 -2.43 -14.87 2.60
C ASP A 149 -2.69 -13.39 2.84
N LEU A 150 -3.70 -12.81 2.20
CA LEU A 150 -4.08 -11.42 2.41
C LEU A 150 -4.55 -11.15 3.84
N LEU A 151 -5.42 -12.01 4.38
CA LEU A 151 -5.93 -11.86 5.75
C LEU A 151 -4.81 -11.95 6.78
N ARG A 152 -3.96 -12.97 6.65
CA ARG A 152 -2.80 -13.16 7.52
C ARG A 152 -1.84 -11.97 7.45
N GLN A 153 -1.59 -11.46 6.25
CA GLN A 153 -0.68 -10.34 6.05
C GLN A 153 -1.26 -9.03 6.57
N HIS A 154 -2.54 -8.77 6.36
CA HIS A 154 -3.23 -7.60 6.91
C HIS A 154 -3.11 -7.58 8.44
N LYS A 155 -3.45 -8.68 9.09
CA LYS A 155 -3.31 -8.84 10.54
C LYS A 155 -1.87 -8.59 11.00
N LYS A 156 -0.88 -9.23 10.34
CA LYS A 156 0.53 -9.09 10.67
C LYS A 156 1.02 -7.63 10.55
N LEU A 157 0.62 -6.93 9.49
CA LEU A 157 1.01 -5.52 9.30
C LEU A 157 0.44 -4.63 10.41
N LEU A 158 -0.83 -4.79 10.77
CA LEU A 158 -1.43 -4.01 11.85
C LEU A 158 -0.82 -4.33 13.21
N GLU A 159 -0.44 -5.57 13.46
CA GLU A 159 0.13 -6.00 14.74
C GLU A 159 1.59 -5.59 14.92
N SER A 160 2.42 -5.65 13.88
CA SER A 160 3.88 -5.60 14.05
C SER A 160 4.66 -4.73 13.06
N ALA A 161 4.05 -4.19 11.99
CA ALA A 161 4.79 -3.34 11.08
C ALA A 161 5.11 -1.97 11.70
N LYS A 162 6.23 -1.36 11.32
CA LYS A 162 6.45 0.06 11.60
C LYS A 162 5.44 0.88 10.81
N ILE A 163 4.62 1.66 11.49
CA ILE A 163 3.64 2.55 10.88
C ILE A 163 4.14 3.99 11.02
N GLU A 164 4.24 4.68 9.92
CA GLU A 164 4.53 6.11 9.86
C GLU A 164 3.33 6.81 9.21
N ILE A 165 2.89 7.90 9.83
CA ILE A 165 1.75 8.68 9.35
C ILE A 165 2.23 10.11 9.19
N THR A 166 2.04 10.64 7.98
CA THR A 166 2.42 12.01 7.65
C THR A 166 1.19 12.77 7.18
N ILE A 167 0.98 13.94 7.73
CA ILE A 167 -0.01 14.92 7.26
C ILE A 167 0.77 16.09 6.71
N SER A 168 0.43 16.52 5.50
CA SER A 168 1.10 17.62 4.80
C SER A 168 0.06 18.49 4.12
N GLY A 169 0.19 19.80 4.23
CA GLY A 169 -0.72 20.77 3.61
C GLY A 169 -1.00 21.96 4.51
N GLY A 170 -1.97 22.77 4.12
CA GLY A 170 -2.48 23.91 4.89
C GLY A 170 -3.79 23.58 5.62
N GLY A 171 -4.23 24.50 6.49
CA GLY A 171 -5.47 24.37 7.21
C GLY A 171 -5.36 23.72 8.60
N ASN A 172 -6.49 23.57 9.29
CA ASN A 172 -6.55 23.01 10.64
C ASN A 172 -6.69 21.49 10.59
N THR A 173 -5.62 20.77 10.87
CA THR A 173 -5.56 19.30 10.86
C THR A 173 -5.88 18.65 12.21
N ALA A 174 -6.07 19.43 13.28
CA ALA A 174 -6.14 18.94 14.65
C ALA A 174 -7.20 17.84 14.87
N ALA A 175 -8.40 17.98 14.26
CA ALA A 175 -9.46 16.99 14.38
C ALA A 175 -9.14 15.69 13.63
N ALA A 176 -8.53 15.78 12.47
CA ALA A 176 -8.05 14.62 11.70
C ALA A 176 -6.90 13.91 12.43
N GLU A 177 -5.94 14.67 12.96
CA GLU A 177 -4.85 14.12 13.78
C GLU A 177 -5.36 13.38 15.02
N LYS A 178 -6.34 13.98 15.72
CA LYS A 178 -6.97 13.34 16.88
C LYS A 178 -7.63 12.02 16.49
N LEU A 179 -8.40 12.00 15.40
CA LEU A 179 -9.03 10.77 14.91
C LEU A 179 -8.01 9.69 14.60
N ILE A 180 -6.91 10.04 13.92
CA ILE A 180 -5.83 9.09 13.61
C ILE A 180 -5.22 8.55 14.89
N ARG A 181 -4.90 9.41 15.85
CA ARG A 181 -4.29 9.02 17.12
C ARG A 181 -5.19 8.07 17.89
N ASP A 182 -6.46 8.42 18.06
CA ASP A 182 -7.45 7.62 18.78
C ASP A 182 -7.57 6.21 18.15
N GLU A 183 -7.62 6.10 16.82
CA GLU A 183 -7.71 4.83 16.10
C GLU A 183 -6.40 4.00 16.19
N MET A 184 -5.24 4.65 16.16
CA MET A 184 -3.95 3.96 16.27
C MET A 184 -3.70 3.45 17.70
N GLU A 185 -4.09 4.22 18.72
CA GLU A 185 -3.97 3.81 20.14
C GLU A 185 -4.90 2.64 20.48
N ALA A 186 -6.05 2.54 19.80
CA ALA A 186 -6.98 1.41 19.97
C ALA A 186 -6.46 0.08 19.39
N LEU A 187 -5.42 0.11 18.54
CA LEU A 187 -4.84 -1.10 17.97
C LEU A 187 -4.06 -1.90 19.02
N LYS A 188 -4.38 -3.19 19.11
CA LYS A 188 -3.59 -4.14 19.90
C LYS A 188 -2.33 -4.51 19.13
N ARG A 189 -1.25 -3.80 19.39
CA ARG A 189 0.02 -4.03 18.71
C ARG A 189 1.00 -4.80 19.57
N VAL A 190 1.74 -5.69 18.94
CA VAL A 190 2.97 -6.25 19.52
C VAL A 190 4.14 -5.32 19.18
N SER A 191 5.29 -5.52 19.81
CA SER A 191 6.49 -4.74 19.48
C SER A 191 6.77 -4.80 17.97
N PRO A 192 7.10 -3.67 17.34
CA PRO A 192 7.52 -3.67 15.95
C PRO A 192 8.67 -4.66 15.73
N VAL A 193 8.71 -5.26 14.54
CA VAL A 193 9.83 -6.11 14.15
C VAL A 193 11.11 -5.29 14.24
N GLU A 194 12.11 -5.80 14.98
CA GLU A 194 13.41 -5.14 15.07
C GLU A 194 14.02 -4.93 13.68
N LYS A 195 14.70 -3.80 13.52
CA LYS A 195 15.46 -3.52 12.31
C LYS A 195 16.53 -4.59 12.14
N ILE A 196 16.45 -5.34 11.06
CA ILE A 196 17.54 -6.25 10.68
C ILE A 196 18.61 -5.40 9.98
N ASP A 197 19.81 -5.38 10.54
CA ASP A 197 20.93 -4.68 9.95
C ASP A 197 21.62 -5.63 8.94
N TYR A 198 21.31 -5.42 7.67
CA TYR A 198 21.96 -6.18 6.59
C TYR A 198 23.34 -5.57 6.31
N ARG A 199 24.38 -6.39 6.43
CA ARG A 199 25.70 -6.00 5.95
C ARG A 199 25.75 -6.26 4.45
N HIS A 200 25.77 -5.19 3.67
CA HIS A 200 25.97 -5.28 2.23
C HIS A 200 27.41 -5.69 1.94
N ASN A 201 27.58 -6.75 1.20
CA ASN A 201 28.90 -7.15 0.70
C ASN A 201 29.30 -6.18 -0.43
N SER A 202 30.42 -5.50 -0.28
CA SER A 202 31.01 -4.79 -1.41
C SER A 202 31.33 -5.81 -2.51
N PRO A 203 30.85 -5.65 -3.74
CA PRO A 203 31.18 -6.58 -4.81
C PRO A 203 32.69 -6.58 -5.01
N ALA A 204 33.31 -7.75 -4.94
CA ALA A 204 34.63 -7.95 -5.53
C ALA A 204 34.52 -7.56 -7.01
N LYS A 205 35.58 -7.00 -7.60
CA LYS A 205 35.62 -6.50 -8.98
C LYS A 205 34.66 -7.24 -9.90
N ALA A 206 33.52 -6.57 -10.23
CA ALA A 206 32.54 -7.16 -11.12
C ALA A 206 33.01 -7.00 -12.57
N GLU A 207 33.01 -8.09 -13.32
CA GLU A 207 33.13 -8.01 -14.77
C GLU A 207 31.86 -7.40 -15.36
N PRO A 208 31.92 -6.66 -16.48
CA PRO A 208 30.75 -6.13 -17.13
C PRO A 208 29.73 -7.23 -17.49
N VAL A 209 28.50 -7.10 -17.06
CA VAL A 209 27.43 -8.04 -17.43
C VAL A 209 26.57 -7.40 -18.49
N TYR A 210 26.46 -8.05 -19.65
CA TYR A 210 25.60 -7.64 -20.76
C TYR A 210 24.39 -8.56 -20.82
N ARG A 211 23.18 -8.00 -20.88
CA ARG A 211 21.94 -8.73 -21.11
C ARG A 211 21.20 -8.09 -22.27
N GLU A 212 20.83 -8.89 -23.26
CA GLU A 212 19.84 -8.52 -24.27
C GLU A 212 18.44 -8.69 -23.66
N LEU A 213 17.56 -7.72 -23.95
CA LEU A 213 16.18 -7.67 -23.43
C LEU A 213 15.21 -8.13 -24.50
#